data_1007470eed46cbc7a457d508fbad3684
#
_entry.id   1007470eed46cbc7a457d508fbad3684
#
_cell.length_a   1.000
_cell.length_b   1.000
_cell.length_c   1.000
_cell.angle_alpha   90.00
_cell.angle_beta   90.00
_cell.angle_gamma   90.00
#
_symmetry.space_group_name_H-M   'P 1'
#
loop_
_entity.id
_entity.type
_entity.pdbx_description
1 polymer ?
#
loop_
_entity_poly.entity_id
_entity_poly.type
_entity_poly.pdbx_seq_one_letter_code
_entity_poly.pdbx_strand_id
1 'polypeptide(L)'
;PCKKMDAKTFPDEKVGDFFNKNFINIKVDAEKGDGLIIAEKYKIISYPTLFFVNCDGELVHSSAGARIPEELIELGEKVIVMVADSNKSFPSMEKRYQSGERGSEFLKNYAYVLFERRMDHQHVFDDYVKTQSNLLTEDNIKFIFDFFRKSSDPYYKFIIKHKAEFDKVVGKKTIDEIFTTILFGEAMFKIKT
;
A
#
# COMPACT_ATOMS: atom_id res chain seq x y z
N PRO A 1 9.83 14.90 -2.14
CA PRO A 1 8.99 14.03 -2.98
C PRO A 1 7.89 14.82 -3.71
N CYS A 2 7.08 15.69 -3.05
CA CYS A 2 6.02 16.48 -3.68
C CYS A 2 6.54 17.33 -4.85
N LYS A 3 7.59 18.14 -4.64
CA LYS A 3 8.21 18.95 -5.68
C LYS A 3 8.69 18.15 -6.90
N LYS A 4 9.06 16.88 -6.71
CA LYS A 4 9.45 15.99 -7.82
C LYS A 4 8.24 15.62 -8.68
N MET A 5 7.10 15.34 -8.07
CA MET A 5 5.84 15.09 -8.80
C MET A 5 5.37 16.35 -9.52
N ASP A 6 5.44 17.51 -8.87
CA ASP A 6 5.10 18.81 -9.49
C ASP A 6 5.93 19.12 -10.75
N ALA A 7 7.21 18.73 -10.73
CA ALA A 7 8.12 19.04 -11.83
C ALA A 7 8.13 17.98 -12.95
N LYS A 8 7.76 16.73 -12.67
CA LYS A 8 7.97 15.62 -13.60
C LYS A 8 6.76 14.74 -13.85
N THR A 9 5.91 14.52 -12.85
CA THR A 9 4.79 13.56 -12.97
C THR A 9 3.51 14.27 -13.41
N PHE A 10 3.10 15.30 -12.71
CA PHE A 10 1.86 16.00 -13.06
C PHE A 10 1.88 16.75 -14.40
N PRO A 11 3.04 17.31 -14.86
CA PRO A 11 3.10 17.96 -16.19
C PRO A 11 3.22 16.98 -17.35
N ASP A 12 3.36 15.68 -17.11
CA ASP A 12 3.41 14.67 -18.18
C ASP A 12 2.09 14.64 -18.96
N GLU A 13 2.17 14.72 -20.28
CA GLU A 13 1.01 14.80 -21.18
C GLU A 13 0.06 13.62 -21.01
N LYS A 14 0.60 12.39 -20.90
CA LYS A 14 -0.21 11.19 -20.73
C LYS A 14 -0.95 11.17 -19.39
N VAL A 15 -0.29 11.68 -18.33
CA VAL A 15 -0.93 11.85 -17.01
C VAL A 15 -2.05 12.86 -17.10
N GLY A 16 -1.80 14.02 -17.74
CA GLY A 16 -2.81 15.05 -17.94
C GLY A 16 -4.02 14.52 -18.71
N ASP A 17 -3.80 13.88 -19.86
CA ASP A 17 -4.86 13.31 -20.70
C ASP A 17 -5.69 12.28 -19.95
N PHE A 18 -5.02 11.36 -19.23
CA PHE A 18 -5.71 10.31 -18.49
C PHE A 18 -6.52 10.88 -17.32
N PHE A 19 -5.89 11.70 -16.47
CA PHE A 19 -6.53 12.18 -15.25
C PHE A 19 -7.61 13.23 -15.51
N ASN A 20 -7.42 14.14 -16.49
CA ASN A 20 -8.43 15.13 -16.83
C ASN A 20 -9.69 14.51 -17.48
N LYS A 21 -9.53 13.35 -18.15
CA LYS A 21 -10.64 12.62 -18.71
C LYS A 21 -11.47 11.87 -17.67
N ASN A 22 -10.81 11.33 -16.63
CA ASN A 22 -11.41 10.36 -15.73
C ASN A 22 -11.67 10.90 -14.32
N PHE A 23 -11.04 12.02 -13.91
CA PHE A 23 -11.10 12.52 -12.54
C PHE A 23 -11.25 14.05 -12.52
N ILE A 24 -11.82 14.57 -11.42
CA ILE A 24 -11.67 15.97 -11.02
C ILE A 24 -10.43 16.06 -10.15
N ASN A 25 -9.41 16.76 -10.64
CA ASN A 25 -8.10 16.81 -9.98
C ASN A 25 -7.98 18.06 -9.10
N ILE A 26 -7.64 17.86 -7.83
CA ILE A 26 -7.46 18.92 -6.85
C ILE A 26 -6.10 18.73 -6.17
N LYS A 27 -5.33 19.83 -6.07
CA LYS A 27 -4.11 19.87 -5.26
C LYS A 27 -4.36 20.69 -4.01
N VAL A 28 -4.10 20.13 -2.86
CA VAL A 28 -4.34 20.73 -1.55
C VAL A 28 -3.03 20.85 -0.78
N ASP A 29 -2.75 22.01 -0.19
CA ASP A 29 -1.71 22.18 0.81
C ASP A 29 -2.27 21.76 2.17
N ALA A 30 -1.97 20.52 2.57
CA ALA A 30 -2.50 19.91 3.78
C ALA A 30 -1.93 20.49 5.10
N GLU A 31 -1.02 21.47 4.99
CA GLU A 31 -0.42 22.17 6.15
C GLU A 31 -0.99 23.58 6.33
N LYS A 32 -1.94 24.02 5.48
CA LYS A 32 -2.51 25.38 5.51
C LYS A 32 -4.01 25.42 5.20
N GLY A 33 -4.69 26.38 5.81
CA GLY A 33 -6.10 26.70 5.52
C GLY A 33 -6.99 25.48 5.61
N ASP A 34 -7.90 25.32 4.65
CA ASP A 34 -8.85 24.21 4.58
C ASP A 34 -8.17 22.84 4.40
N GLY A 35 -6.90 22.82 3.99
CA GLY A 35 -6.12 21.61 3.87
C GLY A 35 -5.89 20.90 5.20
N LEU A 36 -5.85 21.64 6.32
CA LEU A 36 -5.77 21.06 7.66
C LEU A 36 -7.00 20.21 7.98
N ILE A 37 -8.20 20.67 7.59
CA ILE A 37 -9.46 19.94 7.78
C ILE A 37 -9.44 18.65 6.95
N ILE A 38 -8.94 18.73 5.71
CA ILE A 38 -8.79 17.57 4.82
C ILE A 38 -7.78 16.58 5.39
N ALA A 39 -6.65 17.07 5.90
CA ALA A 39 -5.62 16.24 6.50
C ALA A 39 -6.13 15.47 7.71
N GLU A 40 -6.91 16.10 8.58
CA GLU A 40 -7.55 15.48 9.73
C GLU A 40 -8.62 14.46 9.31
N LYS A 41 -9.53 14.86 8.41
CA LYS A 41 -10.62 14.01 7.91
C LYS A 41 -10.11 12.68 7.34
N TYR A 42 -9.06 12.75 6.52
CA TYR A 42 -8.50 11.57 5.85
C TYR A 42 -7.27 10.99 6.55
N LYS A 43 -6.94 11.47 7.76
CA LYS A 43 -5.83 10.99 8.61
C LYS A 43 -4.50 10.94 7.86
N ILE A 44 -4.12 12.07 7.22
CA ILE A 44 -2.87 12.19 6.44
C ILE A 44 -1.67 12.17 7.39
N ILE A 45 -0.78 11.20 7.23
CA ILE A 45 0.41 11.03 8.07
C ILE A 45 1.73 11.23 7.30
N SER A 46 1.67 11.41 5.99
CA SER A 46 2.87 11.55 5.14
C SER A 46 2.57 12.25 3.82
N TYR A 47 3.60 12.87 3.20
CA TYR A 47 3.50 13.61 1.95
C TYR A 47 4.50 13.12 0.90
N PRO A 48 4.10 13.08 -0.39
CA PRO A 48 2.75 13.29 -0.89
C PRO A 48 1.84 12.09 -0.57
N THR A 49 0.55 12.32 -0.40
CA THR A 49 -0.47 11.28 -0.40
C THR A 49 -1.54 11.62 -1.42
N LEU A 50 -1.87 10.65 -2.25
CA LEU A 50 -2.90 10.73 -3.26
C LEU A 50 -4.19 10.15 -2.69
N PHE A 51 -5.30 10.89 -2.81
CA PHE A 51 -6.62 10.46 -2.39
C PHE A 51 -7.56 10.41 -3.58
N PHE A 52 -8.33 9.35 -3.66
CA PHE A 52 -9.42 9.19 -4.60
C PHE A 52 -10.71 9.09 -3.80
N VAL A 53 -11.59 10.04 -4.01
CA VAL A 53 -12.88 10.13 -3.32
C VAL A 53 -14.02 10.04 -4.34
N ASN A 54 -15.14 9.46 -3.94
CA ASN A 54 -16.35 9.46 -4.76
C ASN A 54 -17.10 10.80 -4.66
N CYS A 55 -18.22 10.93 -5.40
CA CYS A 55 -19.05 12.14 -5.41
C CYS A 55 -19.68 12.47 -4.04
N ASP A 56 -19.78 11.50 -3.14
CA ASP A 56 -20.27 11.67 -1.78
C ASP A 56 -19.18 12.07 -0.79
N GLY A 57 -17.94 12.23 -1.28
CA GLY A 57 -16.77 12.56 -0.44
C GLY A 57 -16.27 11.39 0.40
N GLU A 58 -16.63 10.16 0.06
CA GLU A 58 -16.10 8.96 0.68
C GLU A 58 -14.79 8.55 0.05
N LEU A 59 -13.86 8.11 0.86
CA LEU A 59 -12.54 7.70 0.42
C LEU A 59 -12.58 6.32 -0.24
N VAL A 60 -12.42 6.30 -1.56
CA VAL A 60 -12.33 5.06 -2.35
C VAL A 60 -10.96 4.42 -2.19
N HIS A 61 -9.89 5.21 -2.38
CA HIS A 61 -8.52 4.72 -2.31
C HIS A 61 -7.56 5.82 -1.87
N SER A 62 -6.45 5.45 -1.23
CA SER A 62 -5.33 6.36 -0.97
C SER A 62 -4.00 5.65 -1.20
N SER A 63 -3.02 6.42 -1.66
CA SER A 63 -1.66 5.93 -1.87
C SER A 63 -0.65 6.97 -1.41
N ALA A 64 0.23 6.58 -0.49
CA ALA A 64 1.28 7.44 0.02
C ALA A 64 2.57 7.28 -0.79
N GLY A 65 3.31 8.38 -0.96
CA GLY A 65 4.58 8.42 -1.68
C GLY A 65 4.49 9.01 -3.07
N ALA A 66 5.66 9.42 -3.59
CA ALA A 66 5.76 9.96 -4.94
C ALA A 66 5.67 8.84 -5.97
N ARG A 67 5.04 9.14 -7.10
CA ARG A 67 4.88 8.25 -8.25
C ARG A 67 5.54 8.86 -9.49
N ILE A 68 6.07 8.00 -10.35
CA ILE A 68 6.41 8.37 -11.72
C ILE A 68 5.14 8.37 -12.61
N PRO A 69 5.15 8.95 -13.81
CA PRO A 69 3.97 9.04 -14.68
C PRO A 69 3.24 7.72 -14.87
N GLU A 70 3.96 6.66 -15.21
CA GLU A 70 3.41 5.34 -15.50
C GLU A 70 2.70 4.76 -14.27
N GLU A 71 3.35 4.79 -13.10
CA GLU A 71 2.77 4.31 -11.84
C GLU A 71 1.53 5.10 -11.42
N LEU A 72 1.48 6.39 -11.75
CA LEU A 72 0.32 7.23 -11.44
C LEU A 72 -0.87 6.87 -12.33
N ILE A 73 -0.64 6.59 -13.62
CA ILE A 73 -1.68 6.13 -14.54
C ILE A 73 -2.23 4.77 -14.10
N GLU A 74 -1.34 3.79 -13.83
CA GLU A 74 -1.73 2.47 -13.32
C GLU A 74 -2.58 2.56 -12.04
N LEU A 75 -2.21 3.47 -11.13
CA LEU A 75 -2.98 3.73 -9.92
C LEU A 75 -4.38 4.26 -10.25
N GLY A 76 -4.49 5.19 -11.20
CA GLY A 76 -5.78 5.72 -11.65
C GLY A 76 -6.67 4.66 -12.30
N GLU A 77 -6.11 3.80 -13.15
CA GLU A 77 -6.82 2.67 -13.78
C GLU A 77 -7.35 1.70 -12.71
N LYS A 78 -6.51 1.35 -11.72
CA LYS A 78 -6.91 0.52 -10.58
C LYS A 78 -8.10 1.12 -9.82
N VAL A 79 -8.08 2.43 -9.60
CA VAL A 79 -9.18 3.13 -8.91
C VAL A 79 -10.46 3.14 -9.71
N ILE A 80 -10.40 3.33 -11.04
CA ILE A 80 -11.59 3.25 -11.92
C ILE A 80 -12.26 1.87 -11.78
N VAL A 81 -11.46 0.80 -11.78
CA VAL A 81 -11.98 -0.56 -11.56
C VAL A 81 -12.59 -0.73 -10.16
N MET A 82 -11.98 -0.14 -9.14
CA MET A 82 -12.53 -0.18 -7.77
C MET A 82 -13.86 0.57 -7.65
N VAL A 83 -14.02 1.69 -8.35
CA VAL A 83 -15.28 2.47 -8.37
C VAL A 83 -16.35 1.73 -9.14
N ALA A 84 -16.00 1.09 -10.26
CA ALA A 84 -16.93 0.28 -11.07
C ALA A 84 -17.42 -0.96 -10.31
N ASP A 85 -16.58 -1.52 -9.43
CA ASP A 85 -16.93 -2.63 -8.54
C ASP A 85 -17.02 -2.13 -7.09
N SER A 86 -18.22 -1.78 -6.65
CA SER A 86 -18.48 -1.28 -5.31
C SER A 86 -17.95 -2.21 -4.18
N ASN A 87 -17.76 -3.52 -4.48
CA ASN A 87 -17.23 -4.50 -3.55
C ASN A 87 -15.71 -4.34 -3.30
N LYS A 88 -14.99 -3.60 -4.15
CA LYS A 88 -13.55 -3.37 -4.05
C LYS A 88 -13.17 -2.05 -3.38
N SER A 89 -14.13 -1.20 -3.06
CA SER A 89 -13.87 0.02 -2.29
C SER A 89 -13.46 -0.31 -0.85
N PHE A 90 -12.59 0.51 -0.26
CA PHE A 90 -12.15 0.28 1.13
C PHE A 90 -13.31 0.19 2.13
N PRO A 91 -14.32 1.10 2.12
CA PRO A 91 -15.44 0.99 3.06
C PRO A 91 -16.23 -0.31 2.90
N SER A 92 -16.37 -0.79 1.66
CA SER A 92 -17.03 -2.08 1.41
C SER A 92 -16.20 -3.25 1.95
N MET A 93 -14.88 -3.25 1.72
CA MET A 93 -13.99 -4.29 2.24
C MET A 93 -13.97 -4.29 3.77
N GLU A 94 -13.92 -3.13 4.41
CA GLU A 94 -13.98 -3.00 5.85
C GLU A 94 -15.29 -3.58 6.41
N LYS A 95 -16.43 -3.22 5.84
CA LYS A 95 -17.74 -3.76 6.21
C LYS A 95 -17.82 -5.28 6.05
N ARG A 96 -17.34 -5.81 4.93
CA ARG A 96 -17.28 -7.25 4.66
C ARG A 96 -16.42 -7.99 5.68
N TYR A 97 -15.24 -7.45 6.01
CA TYR A 97 -14.37 -8.02 7.04
C TYR A 97 -15.04 -8.02 8.42
N GLN A 98 -15.68 -6.91 8.80
CA GLN A 98 -16.43 -6.79 10.06
C GLN A 98 -17.64 -7.74 10.12
N SER A 99 -18.27 -8.01 8.97
CA SER A 99 -19.36 -9.01 8.88
C SER A 99 -18.91 -10.47 8.88
N GLY A 100 -17.61 -10.72 8.98
CA GLY A 100 -17.04 -12.06 9.13
C GLY A 100 -16.57 -12.72 7.84
N GLU A 101 -16.49 -12.00 6.72
CA GLU A 101 -15.92 -12.57 5.51
C GLU A 101 -14.42 -12.88 5.68
N ARG A 102 -14.03 -14.12 5.36
CA ARG A 102 -12.68 -14.65 5.56
C ARG A 102 -12.17 -15.46 4.37
N GLY A 103 -12.71 -15.22 3.17
CA GLY A 103 -12.20 -15.83 1.94
C GLY A 103 -10.75 -15.44 1.68
N SER A 104 -9.91 -16.39 1.29
CA SER A 104 -8.46 -16.19 1.10
C SER A 104 -8.14 -15.03 0.14
N GLU A 105 -8.79 -14.98 -1.03
CA GLU A 105 -8.60 -13.90 -2.01
C GLU A 105 -9.04 -12.53 -1.46
N PHE A 106 -10.17 -12.49 -0.76
CA PHE A 106 -10.66 -11.28 -0.11
C PHE A 106 -9.66 -10.76 0.93
N LEU A 107 -9.20 -11.63 1.83
CA LEU A 107 -8.24 -11.26 2.88
C LEU A 107 -6.92 -10.76 2.30
N LYS A 108 -6.42 -11.42 1.25
CA LYS A 108 -5.21 -11.00 0.54
C LYS A 108 -5.36 -9.59 -0.01
N ASN A 109 -6.44 -9.33 -0.75
CA ASN A 109 -6.72 -8.03 -1.35
C ASN A 109 -6.92 -6.95 -0.27
N TYR A 110 -7.63 -7.25 0.80
CA TYR A 110 -7.89 -6.30 1.89
C TYR A 110 -6.61 -5.97 2.67
N ALA A 111 -5.73 -6.94 2.91
CA ALA A 111 -4.44 -6.69 3.52
C ALA A 111 -3.58 -5.71 2.69
N TYR A 112 -3.52 -5.88 1.36
CA TYR A 112 -2.84 -4.94 0.48
C TYR A 112 -3.45 -3.53 0.54
N VAL A 113 -4.78 -3.42 0.53
CA VAL A 113 -5.46 -2.12 0.63
C VAL A 113 -5.11 -1.41 1.94
N LEU A 114 -5.12 -2.11 3.07
CA LEU A 114 -4.71 -1.55 4.36
C LEU A 114 -3.23 -1.13 4.37
N PHE A 115 -2.37 -1.98 3.82
CA PHE A 115 -0.94 -1.71 3.72
C PHE A 115 -0.62 -0.46 2.88
N GLU A 116 -1.20 -0.33 1.69
CA GLU A 116 -1.06 0.84 0.82
C GLU A 116 -1.54 2.13 1.50
N ARG A 117 -2.55 2.02 2.35
CA ARG A 117 -3.12 3.11 3.16
C ARG A 117 -2.33 3.40 4.43
N ARG A 118 -1.29 2.63 4.72
CA ARG A 118 -0.51 2.67 5.98
C ARG A 118 -1.36 2.47 7.24
N MET A 119 -2.42 1.70 7.09
CA MET A 119 -3.27 1.27 8.21
C MET A 119 -2.75 -0.03 8.81
N ASP A 120 -3.20 -0.32 10.04
CA ASP A 120 -2.89 -1.62 10.64
C ASP A 120 -3.53 -2.75 9.84
N HIS A 121 -2.69 -3.57 9.26
CA HIS A 121 -3.06 -4.69 8.39
C HIS A 121 -2.71 -6.05 9.00
N GLN A 122 -1.99 -6.07 10.14
CA GLN A 122 -1.44 -7.30 10.70
C GLN A 122 -2.53 -8.34 10.98
N HIS A 123 -3.65 -7.92 11.55
CA HIS A 123 -4.75 -8.82 11.88
C HIS A 123 -5.39 -9.47 10.63
N VAL A 124 -5.52 -8.74 9.51
CA VAL A 124 -6.02 -9.29 8.24
C VAL A 124 -5.00 -10.20 7.59
N PHE A 125 -3.73 -9.83 7.65
CA PHE A 125 -2.61 -10.64 7.18
C PHE A 125 -2.58 -12.00 7.92
N ASP A 126 -2.69 -11.99 9.25
CA ASP A 126 -2.71 -13.21 10.06
C ASP A 126 -3.93 -14.10 9.76
N ASP A 127 -5.08 -13.49 9.50
CA ASP A 127 -6.28 -14.23 9.08
C ASP A 127 -6.07 -14.86 7.69
N TYR A 128 -5.43 -14.15 6.74
CA TYR A 128 -5.06 -14.73 5.45
C TYR A 128 -4.16 -15.96 5.64
N VAL A 129 -3.09 -15.83 6.42
CA VAL A 129 -2.14 -16.92 6.65
C VAL A 129 -2.82 -18.17 7.20
N LYS A 130 -3.80 -18.03 8.10
CA LYS A 130 -4.60 -19.14 8.65
C LYS A 130 -5.41 -19.89 7.57
N THR A 131 -5.74 -19.24 6.45
CA THR A 131 -6.44 -19.90 5.35
C THR A 131 -5.53 -20.73 4.46
N GLN A 132 -4.21 -20.61 4.60
CA GLN A 132 -3.24 -21.23 3.71
C GLN A 132 -2.77 -22.57 4.24
N SER A 133 -2.87 -23.63 3.42
CA SER A 133 -2.33 -24.95 3.75
C SER A 133 -0.82 -25.05 3.56
N ASN A 134 -0.24 -24.23 2.69
CA ASN A 134 1.19 -24.17 2.42
C ASN A 134 1.66 -22.75 2.19
N LEU A 135 2.48 -22.22 3.10
CA LEU A 135 3.03 -20.87 3.02
C LEU A 135 4.25 -20.75 2.08
N LEU A 136 4.77 -21.86 1.55
CA LEU A 136 5.91 -21.87 0.65
C LEU A 136 5.53 -21.95 -0.84
N THR A 137 4.27 -21.72 -1.18
CA THR A 137 3.89 -21.48 -2.57
C THR A 137 4.47 -20.14 -3.06
N GLU A 138 4.74 -20.01 -4.35
CA GLU A 138 5.28 -18.79 -4.94
C GLU A 138 4.45 -17.56 -4.58
N ASP A 139 3.13 -17.69 -4.64
CA ASP A 139 2.18 -16.63 -4.34
C ASP A 139 2.21 -16.20 -2.86
N ASN A 140 2.30 -17.14 -1.93
CA ASN A 140 2.41 -16.87 -0.51
C ASN A 140 3.78 -16.31 -0.11
N ILE A 141 4.85 -16.79 -0.74
CA ILE A 141 6.20 -16.23 -0.54
C ILE A 141 6.23 -14.76 -0.94
N LYS A 142 5.70 -14.40 -2.12
CA LYS A 142 5.61 -13.01 -2.58
C LYS A 142 4.78 -12.18 -1.60
N PHE A 143 3.60 -12.65 -1.23
CA PHE A 143 2.72 -11.96 -0.29
C PHE A 143 3.40 -11.70 1.06
N ILE A 144 3.99 -12.72 1.69
CA ILE A 144 4.69 -12.57 2.97
C ILE A 144 5.84 -11.58 2.84
N PHE A 145 6.59 -11.63 1.74
CA PHE A 145 7.73 -10.74 1.52
C PHE A 145 7.32 -9.29 1.29
N ASP A 146 6.20 -9.04 0.61
CA ASP A 146 5.65 -7.70 0.38
C ASP A 146 5.29 -6.97 1.68
N PHE A 147 4.95 -7.71 2.73
CA PHE A 147 4.62 -7.14 4.05
C PHE A 147 5.80 -7.08 5.02
N PHE A 148 6.91 -7.73 4.69
CA PHE A 148 8.09 -7.75 5.56
C PHE A 148 8.82 -6.41 5.56
N ARG A 149 8.99 -5.76 6.75
CA ARG A 149 9.59 -4.42 6.87
C ARG A 149 10.61 -4.26 8.01
N LYS A 150 10.63 -5.14 9.00
CA LYS A 150 11.49 -5.05 10.19
C LYS A 150 11.76 -6.41 10.79
N SER A 151 12.86 -6.52 11.57
CA SER A 151 13.23 -7.80 12.20
C SER A 151 12.27 -8.25 13.32
N SER A 152 11.44 -7.34 13.83
CA SER A 152 10.39 -7.65 14.81
C SER A 152 9.09 -8.16 14.18
N ASP A 153 8.99 -8.22 12.84
CA ASP A 153 7.81 -8.78 12.18
C ASP A 153 7.65 -10.25 12.53
N PRO A 154 6.42 -10.74 12.77
CA PRO A 154 6.18 -12.12 13.18
C PRO A 154 6.77 -13.16 12.22
N TYR A 155 6.85 -12.82 10.93
CA TYR A 155 7.34 -13.72 9.87
C TYR A 155 8.84 -13.62 9.60
N TYR A 156 9.59 -12.76 10.29
CA TYR A 156 11.04 -12.66 10.15
C TYR A 156 11.74 -14.01 10.32
N LYS A 157 11.44 -14.71 11.41
CA LYS A 157 12.03 -16.05 11.70
C LYS A 157 11.61 -17.08 10.66
N PHE A 158 10.39 -16.98 10.13
CA PHE A 158 9.90 -17.87 9.09
C PHE A 158 10.68 -17.65 7.78
N ILE A 159 10.89 -16.39 7.37
CA ILE A 159 11.66 -16.06 6.17
C ILE A 159 13.11 -16.54 6.30
N ILE A 160 13.76 -16.33 7.44
CA ILE A 160 15.12 -16.81 7.68
C ILE A 160 15.20 -18.35 7.60
N LYS A 161 14.27 -19.05 8.24
CA LYS A 161 14.23 -20.53 8.25
C LYS A 161 14.06 -21.09 6.83
N HIS A 162 13.31 -20.41 5.99
CA HIS A 162 12.98 -20.82 4.62
C HIS A 162 13.64 -19.95 3.54
N LYS A 163 14.82 -19.38 3.90
CA LYS A 163 15.50 -18.42 3.01
C LYS A 163 15.74 -18.97 1.60
N ALA A 164 16.06 -20.25 1.48
CA ALA A 164 16.34 -20.87 0.19
C ALA A 164 15.11 -20.86 -0.76
N GLU A 165 13.91 -21.04 -0.22
CA GLU A 165 12.65 -20.97 -0.96
C GLU A 165 12.33 -19.53 -1.34
N PHE A 166 12.54 -18.58 -0.43
CA PHE A 166 12.39 -17.14 -0.70
C PHE A 166 13.39 -16.65 -1.74
N ASP A 167 14.67 -17.06 -1.67
CA ASP A 167 15.70 -16.71 -2.66
C ASP A 167 15.34 -17.17 -4.08
N LYS A 168 14.69 -18.32 -4.23
CA LYS A 168 14.23 -18.83 -5.53
C LYS A 168 13.11 -17.99 -6.13
N VAL A 169 12.20 -17.46 -5.33
CA VAL A 169 11.00 -16.76 -5.79
C VAL A 169 11.24 -15.26 -5.94
N VAL A 170 11.86 -14.65 -4.94
CA VAL A 170 12.06 -13.18 -4.88
C VAL A 170 13.41 -12.78 -5.46
N GLY A 171 14.38 -13.69 -5.42
CA GLY A 171 15.76 -13.45 -5.81
C GLY A 171 16.67 -13.19 -4.60
N LYS A 172 17.77 -13.95 -4.56
CA LYS A 172 18.74 -13.89 -3.46
C LYS A 172 19.24 -12.46 -3.19
N LYS A 173 19.61 -11.73 -4.25
CA LYS A 173 20.12 -10.36 -4.12
C LYS A 173 19.11 -9.43 -3.45
N THR A 174 17.84 -9.49 -3.86
CA THR A 174 16.75 -8.68 -3.29
C THR A 174 16.54 -8.99 -1.81
N ILE A 175 16.55 -10.28 -1.44
CA ILE A 175 16.42 -10.72 -0.05
C ILE A 175 17.59 -10.18 0.79
N ASP A 176 18.82 -10.36 0.33
CA ASP A 176 20.03 -9.95 1.05
C ASP A 176 20.09 -8.41 1.21
N GLU A 177 19.69 -7.65 0.20
CA GLU A 177 19.62 -6.18 0.26
C GLU A 177 18.57 -5.69 1.28
N ILE A 178 17.40 -6.30 1.32
CA ILE A 178 16.35 -5.92 2.27
C ILE A 178 16.75 -6.27 3.70
N PHE A 179 17.30 -7.47 3.94
CA PHE A 179 17.81 -7.83 5.27
C PHE A 179 18.90 -6.87 5.73
N THR A 180 19.85 -6.54 4.85
CA THR A 180 20.92 -5.58 5.16
C THR A 180 20.34 -4.22 5.52
N THR A 181 19.39 -3.71 4.75
CA THR A 181 18.74 -2.42 4.97
C THR A 181 17.99 -2.38 6.30
N ILE A 182 17.23 -3.41 6.63
CA ILE A 182 16.47 -3.51 7.87
C ILE A 182 17.43 -3.54 9.07
N LEU A 183 18.41 -4.44 9.06
CA LEU A 183 19.33 -4.61 10.18
C LEU A 183 20.23 -3.37 10.38
N PHE A 184 20.69 -2.74 9.29
CA PHE A 184 21.44 -1.50 9.36
C PHE A 184 20.60 -0.35 9.91
N GLY A 185 19.36 -0.19 9.43
CA GLY A 185 18.43 0.82 9.93
C GLY A 185 18.13 0.66 11.42
N GLU A 186 17.89 -0.55 11.89
CA GLU A 186 17.66 -0.86 13.31
C GLU A 186 18.91 -0.63 14.18
N ALA A 187 20.10 -0.97 13.67
CA ALA A 187 21.35 -0.71 14.37
C ALA A 187 21.62 0.79 14.53
N MET A 188 21.42 1.57 13.47
CA MET A 188 21.58 3.03 13.50
C MET A 188 20.58 3.73 14.43
N PHE A 189 19.37 3.20 14.55
CA PHE A 189 18.39 3.73 15.51
C PHE A 189 18.81 3.53 16.96
N LYS A 190 19.37 2.35 17.30
CA LYS A 190 19.87 2.03 18.64
C LYS A 190 21.10 2.84 19.08
N ILE A 191 21.86 3.38 18.13
CA ILE A 191 23.04 4.22 18.45
C ILE A 191 22.63 5.67 18.78
N LYS A 192 21.45 6.11 18.31
CA LYS A 192 20.95 7.48 18.50
C LYS A 192 20.03 7.66 19.72
N THR A 193 19.64 6.56 20.36
CA THR A 193 18.84 6.54 21.61
C THR A 193 19.71 6.14 22.78
#